data_3e46c135fdc4d832d02050ea3fc62850
#
_entry.id   3e46c135fdc4d832d02050ea3fc62850
#
_cell.length_a   1.000
_cell.length_b   1.000
_cell.length_c   1.000
_cell.angle_alpha   90.00
_cell.angle_beta   90.00
_cell.angle_gamma   90.00
#
_symmetry.space_group_name_H-M   'P 1'
#
loop_
_entity.id
_entity.type
_entity.pdbx_description
1 polymer ?
#
loop_
_entity_poly.entity_id
_entity_poly.type
_entity_poly.pdbx_seq_one_letter_code
_entity_poly.pdbx_strand_id
1 'polypeptide(L)'
;MHYALVFSTSKVKAADQSASQWLDGLAESFAFLNPQNHATWLAPNRAAEISCLASDDLLSGDILQNQAFLDLRQHADSASIDVNLVPADNRRKAILIADMDSTIITSESLDELAMSAGIGKQVAAITRRSMAGELDFETALDERVAMLAGKPKGLIDQIIANSKLTDGARILVQTMRAHGAFCYLVSGGFDVLTGPIAAACGFHGHHANHLDHDETTITGTVRKPVLDRQAKVTYLTHYCQLHNIDLADTASIGDGANDLGMLEQAGFGVAFHGKPILRETVALQLNHTNLTGLLYLQGYTLDEFVCGD
;
A
#
# COMPACT_ATOMS: atom_id res chain seq x y z
N MET A 1 15.32 -18.84 -13.13
CA MET A 1 13.84 -18.64 -13.01
C MET A 1 13.39 -17.52 -13.93
N HIS A 2 12.09 -17.52 -14.31
CA HIS A 2 11.49 -16.47 -15.13
C HIS A 2 10.94 -15.36 -14.26
N TYR A 3 11.23 -14.13 -14.62
CA TYR A 3 10.78 -12.92 -13.92
C TYR A 3 10.16 -11.96 -14.90
N ALA A 4 9.30 -11.08 -14.39
CA ALA A 4 8.85 -9.89 -15.08
C ALA A 4 9.47 -8.66 -14.42
N LEU A 5 10.19 -7.88 -15.20
CA LEU A 5 10.62 -6.54 -14.81
C LEU A 5 9.51 -5.57 -15.20
N VAL A 6 8.84 -4.99 -14.21
CA VAL A 6 7.67 -4.13 -14.40
C VAL A 6 8.06 -2.68 -14.17
N PHE A 7 7.75 -1.84 -15.13
CA PHE A 7 7.92 -0.39 -15.08
C PHE A 7 6.56 0.28 -15.03
N SER A 8 6.38 1.26 -14.13
CA SER A 8 5.10 1.96 -14.03
C SER A 8 5.24 3.41 -13.59
N THR A 9 4.27 4.27 -13.97
CA THR A 9 4.24 5.68 -13.61
C THR A 9 2.81 6.25 -13.65
N SER A 10 2.54 7.25 -12.83
CA SER A 10 1.35 8.11 -12.97
C SER A 10 1.58 9.31 -13.89
N LYS A 11 2.83 9.63 -14.23
CA LYS A 11 3.16 10.75 -15.13
C LYS A 11 3.03 10.30 -16.59
N VAL A 12 1.84 10.46 -17.14
CA VAL A 12 1.57 10.13 -18.55
C VAL A 12 2.17 11.20 -19.45
N LYS A 13 3.13 10.80 -20.29
CA LYS A 13 3.55 11.63 -21.44
C LYS A 13 2.78 11.13 -22.66
N ALA A 14 1.96 11.97 -23.24
CA ALA A 14 1.29 11.65 -24.50
C ALA A 14 2.36 11.48 -25.59
N ALA A 15 2.60 10.26 -26.01
CA ALA A 15 3.49 9.95 -27.12
C ALA A 15 2.96 8.68 -27.80
N ASP A 16 2.87 8.72 -29.11
CA ASP A 16 2.61 7.55 -29.93
C ASP A 16 3.94 6.78 -30.09
N GLN A 17 4.28 5.96 -29.07
CA GLN A 17 5.53 5.22 -29.01
C GLN A 17 5.29 3.77 -28.56
N SER A 18 6.17 2.86 -28.95
CA SER A 18 6.16 1.50 -28.43
C SER A 18 6.64 1.44 -26.98
N ALA A 19 6.33 0.35 -26.26
CA ALA A 19 6.84 0.14 -24.91
C ALA A 19 8.37 0.13 -24.85
N SER A 20 9.02 -0.45 -25.87
CA SER A 20 10.49 -0.44 -25.95
C SER A 20 11.04 0.97 -26.11
N GLN A 21 10.46 1.80 -27.00
CA GLN A 21 10.86 3.20 -27.16
C GLN A 21 10.64 4.03 -25.88
N TRP A 22 9.59 3.72 -25.11
CA TRP A 22 9.37 4.37 -23.81
C TRP A 22 10.48 4.08 -22.80
N LEU A 23 11.09 2.87 -22.89
CA LEU A 23 12.16 2.40 -22.02
C LEU A 23 13.56 2.52 -22.61
N ASP A 24 13.73 3.09 -23.82
CA ASP A 24 15.05 3.19 -24.50
C ASP A 24 16.12 3.84 -23.59
N GLY A 25 15.77 4.88 -22.84
CA GLY A 25 16.68 5.54 -21.89
C GLY A 25 17.10 4.66 -20.70
N LEU A 26 16.43 3.54 -20.46
CA LEU A 26 16.72 2.61 -19.34
C LEU A 26 17.31 1.28 -19.84
N ALA A 27 17.35 1.03 -21.16
CA ALA A 27 17.67 -0.27 -21.74
C ALA A 27 19.03 -0.84 -21.27
N GLU A 28 20.05 0.01 -21.21
CA GLU A 28 21.39 -0.40 -20.76
C GLU A 28 21.39 -0.72 -19.25
N SER A 29 20.56 -0.04 -18.46
CA SER A 29 20.51 -0.18 -17.01
C SER A 29 19.91 -1.51 -16.53
N PHE A 30 19.13 -2.21 -17.37
CA PHE A 30 18.56 -3.53 -17.03
C PHE A 30 19.11 -4.70 -17.84
N ALA A 31 20.13 -4.48 -18.67
CA ALA A 31 20.75 -5.54 -19.50
C ALA A 31 21.28 -6.72 -18.66
N PHE A 32 21.71 -6.47 -17.41
CA PHE A 32 22.18 -7.50 -16.46
C PHE A 32 21.10 -8.54 -16.08
N LEU A 33 19.82 -8.20 -16.25
CA LEU A 33 18.70 -9.11 -16.01
C LEU A 33 18.42 -10.06 -17.19
N ASN A 34 19.23 -10.03 -18.26
CA ASN A 34 19.10 -10.86 -19.43
C ASN A 34 17.65 -10.85 -20.00
N PRO A 35 17.20 -9.70 -20.55
CA PRO A 35 15.85 -9.56 -21.10
C PRO A 35 15.66 -10.52 -22.28
N GLN A 36 14.53 -11.23 -22.31
CA GLN A 36 14.24 -12.30 -23.27
C GLN A 36 13.39 -11.83 -24.46
N ASN A 37 12.72 -10.70 -24.32
CA ASN A 37 11.82 -10.17 -25.34
C ASN A 37 11.83 -8.63 -25.33
N HIS A 38 11.13 -8.05 -26.29
CA HIS A 38 10.83 -6.62 -26.28
C HIS A 38 9.83 -6.28 -25.17
N ALA A 39 9.89 -5.05 -24.67
CA ALA A 39 8.91 -4.56 -23.72
C ALA A 39 7.49 -4.59 -24.32
N THR A 40 6.54 -4.99 -23.49
CA THR A 40 5.11 -5.00 -23.82
C THR A 40 4.34 -4.06 -22.91
N TRP A 41 3.32 -3.39 -23.44
CA TRP A 41 2.45 -2.55 -22.63
C TRP A 41 1.51 -3.39 -21.76
N LEU A 42 1.48 -3.08 -20.46
CA LEU A 42 0.36 -3.41 -19.58
C LEU A 42 -0.69 -2.28 -19.64
N ALA A 43 -0.23 -1.05 -19.74
CA ALA A 43 -1.08 0.12 -19.99
C ALA A 43 -0.28 1.16 -20.81
N PRO A 44 -0.77 1.60 -21.97
CA PRO A 44 -0.04 2.51 -22.83
C PRO A 44 0.44 3.76 -22.10
N ASN A 45 1.74 4.07 -22.19
CA ASN A 45 2.42 5.20 -21.54
C ASN A 45 2.31 5.24 -19.99
N ARG A 46 1.88 4.16 -19.36
CA ARG A 46 1.76 4.07 -17.89
C ARG A 46 2.47 2.88 -17.29
N ALA A 47 2.40 1.72 -17.93
CA ALA A 47 3.07 0.54 -17.43
C ALA A 47 3.48 -0.39 -18.57
N ALA A 48 4.68 -0.93 -18.47
CA ALA A 48 5.22 -1.91 -19.39
C ALA A 48 5.97 -2.99 -18.60
N GLU A 49 6.12 -4.16 -19.23
CA GLU A 49 6.92 -5.25 -18.66
C GLU A 49 7.87 -5.85 -19.69
N ILE A 50 8.94 -6.46 -19.17
CA ILE A 50 9.92 -7.24 -19.94
C ILE A 50 10.13 -8.55 -19.21
N SER A 51 10.05 -9.67 -19.92
CA SER A 51 10.43 -10.98 -19.38
C SER A 51 11.95 -11.07 -19.25
N CYS A 52 12.43 -11.52 -18.11
CA CYS A 52 13.85 -11.64 -17.80
C CYS A 52 14.18 -13.05 -17.30
N LEU A 53 15.42 -13.51 -17.57
CA LEU A 53 16.01 -14.70 -16.99
C LEU A 53 17.05 -14.28 -15.94
N ALA A 54 16.61 -14.03 -14.72
CA ALA A 54 17.53 -13.71 -13.65
C ALA A 54 18.24 -14.99 -13.16
N SER A 55 19.55 -14.88 -12.85
CA SER A 55 20.31 -15.97 -12.25
C SER A 55 19.83 -16.21 -10.81
N ASP A 56 19.94 -17.45 -10.34
CA ASP A 56 19.57 -17.78 -8.95
C ASP A 56 20.42 -17.00 -7.93
N ASP A 57 21.65 -16.65 -8.27
CA ASP A 57 22.54 -15.83 -7.42
C ASP A 57 22.00 -14.40 -7.23
N LEU A 58 21.28 -13.86 -8.20
CA LEU A 58 20.68 -12.51 -8.11
C LEU A 58 19.50 -12.48 -7.14
N LEU A 59 18.90 -13.64 -6.86
CA LEU A 59 17.64 -13.80 -6.13
C LEU A 59 17.80 -14.60 -4.83
N SER A 60 18.88 -15.37 -4.69
CA SER A 60 19.29 -15.99 -3.42
C SER A 60 19.82 -14.95 -2.42
N GLY A 61 20.18 -13.75 -2.91
CA GLY A 61 20.50 -12.57 -2.14
C GLY A 61 19.31 -11.61 -2.07
N ASP A 62 19.34 -10.69 -1.11
CA ASP A 62 18.39 -9.59 -1.05
C ASP A 62 18.59 -8.68 -2.28
N ILE A 63 17.58 -8.57 -3.15
CA ILE A 63 17.61 -7.72 -4.36
C ILE A 63 17.93 -6.26 -4.01
N LEU A 64 17.60 -5.82 -2.79
CA LEU A 64 17.91 -4.49 -2.27
C LEU A 64 19.40 -4.28 -1.97
N GLN A 65 20.21 -5.33 -1.99
CA GLN A 65 21.68 -5.25 -1.89
C GLN A 65 22.38 -5.39 -3.25
N ASN A 66 21.63 -5.64 -4.32
CA ASN A 66 22.19 -5.72 -5.67
C ASN A 66 22.42 -4.32 -6.24
N GLN A 67 23.69 -3.90 -6.36
CA GLN A 67 24.04 -2.55 -6.80
C GLN A 67 23.48 -2.23 -8.19
N ALA A 68 23.52 -3.17 -9.14
CA ALA A 68 23.01 -2.93 -10.49
C ALA A 68 21.49 -2.69 -10.49
N PHE A 69 20.73 -3.38 -9.62
CA PHE A 69 19.30 -3.14 -9.46
C PHE A 69 19.02 -1.80 -8.77
N LEU A 70 19.82 -1.41 -7.78
CA LEU A 70 19.71 -0.09 -7.14
C LEU A 70 19.99 1.04 -8.11
N ASP A 71 21.03 0.89 -8.96
CA ASP A 71 21.37 1.87 -9.99
C ASP A 71 20.25 1.99 -11.04
N LEU A 72 19.66 0.87 -11.47
CA LEU A 72 18.48 0.85 -12.34
C LEU A 72 17.31 1.61 -11.70
N ARG A 73 17.02 1.32 -10.41
CA ARG A 73 15.94 1.98 -9.68
C ARG A 73 16.18 3.49 -9.55
N GLN A 74 17.40 3.89 -9.23
CA GLN A 74 17.77 5.31 -9.15
C GLN A 74 17.64 6.02 -10.50
N HIS A 75 18.04 5.37 -11.59
CA HIS A 75 17.88 5.93 -12.93
C HIS A 75 16.41 6.11 -13.30
N ALA A 76 15.57 5.08 -13.07
CA ALA A 76 14.14 5.13 -13.32
C ALA A 76 13.42 6.18 -12.42
N ASP A 77 13.83 6.31 -11.16
CA ASP A 77 13.34 7.31 -10.22
C ASP A 77 13.54 8.74 -10.76
N SER A 78 14.69 9.03 -11.38
CA SER A 78 14.95 10.31 -12.03
C SER A 78 13.96 10.63 -13.16
N ALA A 79 13.39 9.60 -13.81
CA ALA A 79 12.36 9.70 -14.83
C ALA A 79 10.93 9.64 -14.23
N SER A 80 10.80 9.50 -12.91
CA SER A 80 9.55 9.26 -12.18
C SER A 80 8.86 7.96 -12.61
N ILE A 81 9.64 6.90 -12.75
CA ILE A 81 9.20 5.55 -13.09
C ILE A 81 9.55 4.62 -11.93
N ASP A 82 8.57 3.85 -11.47
CA ASP A 82 8.80 2.72 -10.56
C ASP A 82 9.32 1.53 -11.34
N VAL A 83 10.30 0.82 -10.76
CA VAL A 83 10.86 -0.43 -11.30
C VAL A 83 10.78 -1.52 -10.25
N ASN A 84 10.15 -2.62 -10.60
CA ASN A 84 10.00 -3.77 -9.73
C ASN A 84 10.26 -5.08 -10.50
N LEU A 85 10.97 -6.01 -9.86
CA LEU A 85 11.20 -7.35 -10.37
C LEU A 85 10.30 -8.32 -9.60
N VAL A 86 9.44 -9.05 -10.32
CA VAL A 86 8.49 -10.01 -9.74
C VAL A 86 8.63 -11.38 -10.41
N PRO A 87 8.37 -12.50 -9.71
CA PRO A 87 8.26 -13.80 -10.36
C PRO A 87 7.27 -13.75 -11.52
N ALA A 88 7.58 -14.39 -12.65
CA ALA A 88 6.66 -14.42 -13.80
C ALA A 88 5.44 -15.29 -13.53
N ASP A 89 5.64 -16.37 -12.76
CA ASP A 89 4.59 -17.30 -12.37
C ASP A 89 3.89 -16.84 -11.08
N ASN A 90 2.63 -17.22 -10.89
CA ASN A 90 1.83 -16.98 -9.71
C ASN A 90 1.77 -15.48 -9.28
N ARG A 91 1.67 -14.58 -10.26
CA ARG A 91 1.68 -13.13 -10.01
C ARG A 91 0.36 -12.61 -9.46
N ARG A 92 -0.79 -13.19 -9.87
CA ARG A 92 -2.12 -12.76 -9.41
C ARG A 92 -2.38 -13.29 -8.01
N LYS A 93 -2.62 -12.38 -7.09
CA LYS A 93 -2.77 -12.69 -5.67
C LYS A 93 -4.24 -12.86 -5.31
N ALA A 94 -4.51 -13.84 -4.46
CA ALA A 94 -5.86 -14.22 -4.07
C ALA A 94 -6.37 -13.48 -2.82
N ILE A 95 -5.47 -12.85 -2.05
CA ILE A 95 -5.81 -11.99 -0.91
C ILE A 95 -5.09 -10.64 -1.04
N LEU A 96 -5.78 -9.56 -0.69
CA LEU A 96 -5.21 -8.23 -0.47
C LEU A 96 -5.48 -7.79 0.97
N ILE A 97 -4.41 -7.43 1.71
CA ILE A 97 -4.49 -6.68 2.96
C ILE A 97 -3.92 -5.28 2.71
N ALA A 98 -4.74 -4.26 2.92
CA ALA A 98 -4.34 -2.87 2.70
C ALA A 98 -4.39 -2.07 4.00
N ASP A 99 -3.41 -1.20 4.22
CA ASP A 99 -3.49 -0.12 5.20
C ASP A 99 -4.42 0.98 4.72
N MET A 100 -4.96 1.80 5.63
CA MET A 100 -5.87 2.88 5.31
C MET A 100 -5.16 4.23 5.17
N ASP A 101 -4.60 4.73 6.27
CA ASP A 101 -4.05 6.08 6.36
C ASP A 101 -2.81 6.21 5.48
N SER A 102 -2.70 7.30 4.72
CA SER A 102 -1.62 7.54 3.74
C SER A 102 -1.45 6.43 2.67
N THR A 103 -2.34 5.43 2.64
CA THR A 103 -2.36 4.33 1.65
C THR A 103 -3.66 4.34 0.85
N ILE A 104 -4.79 3.87 1.39
CA ILE A 104 -6.10 3.87 0.71
C ILE A 104 -6.73 5.26 0.70
N ILE A 105 -6.47 6.08 1.71
CA ILE A 105 -6.79 7.51 1.73
C ILE A 105 -5.50 8.34 1.75
N THR A 106 -5.61 9.60 1.30
CA THR A 106 -4.43 10.49 1.13
C THR A 106 -3.97 11.16 2.42
N SER A 107 -4.63 10.91 3.56
CA SER A 107 -4.42 11.63 4.81
C SER A 107 -4.24 10.71 6.01
N GLU A 108 -3.84 11.29 7.14
CA GLU A 108 -3.76 10.65 8.46
C GLU A 108 -5.04 11.00 9.25
N SER A 109 -5.95 10.04 9.38
CA SER A 109 -7.30 10.25 9.89
C SER A 109 -7.36 10.78 11.32
N LEU A 110 -6.50 10.30 12.23
CA LEU A 110 -6.44 10.79 13.60
C LEU A 110 -5.88 12.22 13.69
N ASP A 111 -4.91 12.56 12.86
CA ASP A 111 -4.33 13.91 12.83
C ASP A 111 -5.35 14.93 12.27
N GLU A 112 -6.12 14.56 11.25
CA GLU A 112 -7.23 15.39 10.74
C GLU A 112 -8.33 15.58 11.78
N LEU A 113 -8.70 14.52 12.50
CA LEU A 113 -9.66 14.59 13.58
C LEU A 113 -9.18 15.53 14.69
N ALA A 114 -7.91 15.43 15.08
CA ALA A 114 -7.30 16.30 16.07
C ALA A 114 -7.24 17.76 15.61
N MET A 115 -6.92 18.02 14.34
CA MET A 115 -6.92 19.37 13.77
C MET A 115 -8.33 19.97 13.79
N SER A 116 -9.33 19.22 13.36
CA SER A 116 -10.73 19.64 13.35
C SER A 116 -11.26 19.88 14.76
N ALA A 117 -10.77 19.13 15.76
CA ALA A 117 -11.09 19.31 17.17
C ALA A 117 -10.33 20.49 17.84
N GLY A 118 -9.40 21.16 17.14
CA GLY A 118 -8.60 22.27 17.65
C GLY A 118 -7.44 21.85 18.57
N ILE A 119 -7.03 20.57 18.54
CA ILE A 119 -5.98 19.98 19.41
C ILE A 119 -4.80 19.40 18.60
N GLY A 120 -4.70 19.70 17.31
CA GLY A 120 -3.70 19.11 16.41
C GLY A 120 -2.25 19.28 16.91
N LYS A 121 -1.89 20.45 17.50
CA LYS A 121 -0.54 20.68 18.04
C LYS A 121 -0.19 19.75 19.20
N GLN A 122 -1.16 19.50 20.10
CA GLN A 122 -0.99 18.63 21.25
C GLN A 122 -0.83 17.17 20.80
N VAL A 123 -1.71 16.70 19.90
CA VAL A 123 -1.64 15.34 19.34
C VAL A 123 -0.33 15.12 18.58
N ALA A 124 0.10 16.08 17.76
CA ALA A 124 1.39 16.01 17.05
C ALA A 124 2.60 15.94 18.03
N ALA A 125 2.52 16.53 19.21
CA ALA A 125 3.57 16.40 20.22
C ALA A 125 3.66 14.97 20.77
N ILE A 126 2.51 14.30 21.02
CA ILE A 126 2.45 12.90 21.46
C ILE A 126 2.99 11.98 20.35
N THR A 127 2.59 12.21 19.09
CA THR A 127 3.09 11.45 17.94
C THR A 127 4.61 11.53 17.84
N ARG A 128 5.22 12.71 18.02
CA ARG A 128 6.69 12.85 18.01
C ARG A 128 7.36 12.05 19.13
N ARG A 129 6.81 12.03 20.36
CA ARG A 129 7.33 11.24 21.48
C ARG A 129 7.26 9.74 21.17
N SER A 130 6.17 9.27 20.58
CA SER A 130 6.03 7.88 20.15
C SER A 130 7.06 7.52 19.06
N MET A 131 7.25 8.40 18.07
CA MET A 131 8.26 8.20 17.02
C MET A 131 9.71 8.22 17.54
N ALA A 132 9.96 8.94 18.64
CA ALA A 132 11.23 8.93 19.35
C ALA A 132 11.44 7.68 20.23
N GLY A 133 10.45 6.79 20.33
CA GLY A 133 10.50 5.58 21.16
C GLY A 133 10.25 5.84 22.66
N GLU A 134 9.78 7.04 23.03
CA GLU A 134 9.48 7.40 24.42
C GLU A 134 8.15 6.81 24.90
N LEU A 135 7.25 6.49 23.96
CA LEU A 135 5.94 5.89 24.21
C LEU A 135 5.75 4.67 23.29
N ASP A 136 5.20 3.59 23.84
CA ASP A 136 4.69 2.50 23.02
C ASP A 136 3.43 2.92 22.25
N PHE A 137 3.01 2.07 21.29
CA PHE A 137 1.88 2.37 20.42
C PHE A 137 0.57 2.56 21.19
N GLU A 138 0.28 1.67 22.15
CA GLU A 138 -0.97 1.68 22.91
C GLU A 138 -1.06 2.93 23.80
N THR A 139 0.00 3.23 24.55
CA THR A 139 0.08 4.43 25.38
C THR A 139 -0.06 5.69 24.54
N ALA A 140 0.61 5.77 23.39
CA ALA A 140 0.51 6.93 22.50
C ALA A 140 -0.89 7.08 21.88
N LEU A 141 -1.57 5.98 21.57
CA LEU A 141 -2.94 5.99 21.08
C LEU A 141 -3.89 6.49 22.17
N ASP A 142 -3.78 5.96 23.38
CA ASP A 142 -4.62 6.34 24.52
C ASP A 142 -4.44 7.82 24.87
N GLU A 143 -3.19 8.35 24.95
CA GLU A 143 -2.94 9.76 25.19
C GLU A 143 -3.57 10.66 24.10
N ARG A 144 -3.45 10.30 22.82
CA ARG A 144 -4.01 11.07 21.70
C ARG A 144 -5.54 11.06 21.70
N VAL A 145 -6.15 9.89 21.96
CA VAL A 145 -7.61 9.74 21.99
C VAL A 145 -8.22 10.40 23.22
N ALA A 146 -7.56 10.36 24.39
CA ALA A 146 -8.01 11.05 25.59
C ALA A 146 -8.18 12.57 25.37
N MET A 147 -7.39 13.17 24.49
CA MET A 147 -7.52 14.59 24.12
C MET A 147 -8.79 14.90 23.30
N LEU A 148 -9.44 13.89 22.74
CA LEU A 148 -10.72 14.02 22.03
C LEU A 148 -11.94 13.97 22.98
N ALA A 149 -11.74 13.70 24.28
CA ALA A 149 -12.82 13.61 25.24
C ALA A 149 -13.71 14.86 25.25
N GLY A 150 -15.03 14.65 25.14
CA GLY A 150 -16.04 15.72 25.11
C GLY A 150 -16.11 16.50 23.78
N LYS A 151 -15.32 16.12 22.76
CA LYS A 151 -15.43 16.73 21.43
C LYS A 151 -16.69 16.23 20.72
N PRO A 152 -17.31 17.06 19.86
CA PRO A 152 -18.53 16.66 19.13
C PRO A 152 -18.31 15.45 18.24
N LYS A 153 -19.17 14.45 18.31
CA LYS A 153 -19.17 13.26 17.44
C LYS A 153 -19.26 13.65 15.96
N GLY A 154 -19.98 14.73 15.61
CA GLY A 154 -20.10 15.19 14.23
C GLY A 154 -18.77 15.54 13.55
N LEU A 155 -17.65 15.64 14.29
CA LEU A 155 -16.31 15.74 13.69
C LEU A 155 -15.95 14.47 12.90
N ILE A 156 -16.38 13.28 13.35
CA ILE A 156 -16.16 12.00 12.65
C ILE A 156 -16.82 12.07 11.27
N ASP A 157 -18.08 12.50 11.20
CA ASP A 157 -18.83 12.61 9.94
C ASP A 157 -18.16 13.62 8.98
N GLN A 158 -17.61 14.71 9.53
CA GLN A 158 -16.86 15.68 8.73
C GLN A 158 -15.57 15.08 8.14
N ILE A 159 -14.83 14.29 8.94
CA ILE A 159 -13.62 13.63 8.43
C ILE A 159 -13.97 12.62 7.34
N ILE A 160 -15.02 11.81 7.53
CA ILE A 160 -15.48 10.86 6.51
C ILE A 160 -15.83 11.60 5.21
N ALA A 161 -16.60 12.68 5.29
CA ALA A 161 -17.02 13.46 4.13
C ALA A 161 -15.86 14.15 3.38
N ASN A 162 -14.79 14.51 4.11
CA ASN A 162 -13.62 15.18 3.56
C ASN A 162 -12.51 14.19 3.13
N SER A 163 -12.57 12.94 3.57
CA SER A 163 -11.58 11.92 3.22
C SER A 163 -11.53 11.69 1.72
N LYS A 164 -10.32 11.75 1.16
CA LYS A 164 -10.08 11.51 -0.26
C LYS A 164 -9.43 10.16 -0.45
N LEU A 165 -10.04 9.34 -1.28
CA LEU A 165 -9.40 8.10 -1.71
C LEU A 165 -8.13 8.42 -2.50
N THR A 166 -7.10 7.65 -2.26
CA THR A 166 -5.89 7.67 -3.10
C THR A 166 -6.25 7.21 -4.50
N ASP A 167 -5.66 7.85 -5.49
CA ASP A 167 -5.88 7.51 -6.90
C ASP A 167 -5.62 6.02 -7.15
N GLY A 168 -6.58 5.37 -7.79
CA GLY A 168 -6.52 3.94 -8.08
C GLY A 168 -7.01 3.02 -6.95
N ALA A 169 -7.34 3.52 -5.74
CA ALA A 169 -7.77 2.69 -4.62
C ALA A 169 -8.99 1.81 -4.97
N ARG A 170 -10.04 2.43 -5.51
CA ARG A 170 -11.26 1.72 -5.93
C ARG A 170 -10.97 0.75 -7.06
N ILE A 171 -10.20 1.17 -8.06
CA ILE A 171 -9.82 0.33 -9.20
C ILE A 171 -9.05 -0.90 -8.73
N LEU A 172 -8.06 -0.74 -7.85
CA LEU A 172 -7.29 -1.83 -7.27
C LEU A 172 -8.20 -2.89 -6.64
N VAL A 173 -9.04 -2.45 -5.69
CA VAL A 173 -9.88 -3.36 -4.92
C VAL A 173 -10.92 -4.04 -5.81
N GLN A 174 -11.61 -3.30 -6.67
CA GLN A 174 -12.66 -3.84 -7.52
C GLN A 174 -12.11 -4.77 -8.60
N THR A 175 -10.96 -4.44 -9.19
CA THR A 175 -10.31 -5.33 -10.18
C THR A 175 -9.89 -6.64 -9.52
N MET A 176 -9.20 -6.62 -8.39
CA MET A 176 -8.80 -7.85 -7.71
C MET A 176 -10.01 -8.69 -7.31
N ARG A 177 -11.08 -8.07 -6.80
CA ARG A 177 -12.33 -8.76 -6.46
C ARG A 177 -13.02 -9.39 -7.68
N ALA A 178 -13.11 -8.67 -8.77
CA ALA A 178 -13.71 -9.18 -10.01
C ALA A 178 -12.97 -10.42 -10.55
N HIS A 179 -11.69 -10.54 -10.22
CA HIS A 179 -10.84 -11.69 -10.56
C HIS A 179 -10.74 -12.73 -9.40
N GLY A 180 -11.65 -12.67 -8.43
CA GLY A 180 -11.79 -13.68 -7.39
C GLY A 180 -10.96 -13.48 -6.13
N ALA A 181 -10.23 -12.38 -5.99
CA ALA A 181 -9.47 -12.11 -4.77
C ALA A 181 -10.34 -11.60 -3.63
N PHE A 182 -9.94 -11.91 -2.39
CA PHE A 182 -10.50 -11.38 -1.16
C PHE A 182 -9.72 -10.16 -0.72
N CYS A 183 -10.38 -9.02 -0.51
CA CYS A 183 -9.73 -7.75 -0.17
C CYS A 183 -10.21 -7.25 1.19
N TYR A 184 -9.27 -6.93 2.09
CA TYR A 184 -9.54 -6.47 3.46
C TYR A 184 -8.74 -5.21 3.77
N LEU A 185 -9.39 -4.29 4.51
CA LEU A 185 -8.78 -3.06 5.00
C LEU A 185 -8.42 -3.23 6.48
N VAL A 186 -7.14 -3.05 6.85
CA VAL A 186 -6.67 -3.22 8.24
C VAL A 186 -5.86 -2.01 8.67
N SER A 187 -6.38 -1.23 9.61
CA SER A 187 -5.80 0.05 10.03
C SER A 187 -5.59 0.13 11.54
N GLY A 188 -4.52 0.81 11.95
CA GLY A 188 -4.34 1.26 13.34
C GLY A 188 -5.25 2.44 13.73
N GLY A 189 -6.00 3.01 12.76
CA GLY A 189 -7.01 4.04 12.99
C GLY A 189 -8.32 3.51 13.59
N PHE A 190 -9.46 4.11 13.22
CA PHE A 190 -10.75 3.83 13.87
C PHE A 190 -11.79 3.23 12.92
N ASP A 191 -12.59 2.29 13.45
CA ASP A 191 -13.62 1.56 12.71
C ASP A 191 -14.73 2.46 12.15
N VAL A 192 -15.05 3.54 12.86
CA VAL A 192 -16.00 4.58 12.41
C VAL A 192 -15.56 5.26 11.10
N LEU A 193 -14.26 5.22 10.78
CA LEU A 193 -13.67 5.76 9.54
C LEU A 193 -13.42 4.64 8.52
N THR A 194 -12.85 3.50 8.95
CA THR A 194 -12.53 2.41 8.01
C THR A 194 -13.78 1.78 7.38
N GLY A 195 -14.92 1.74 8.09
CA GLY A 195 -16.17 1.21 7.56
C GLY A 195 -16.64 1.90 6.28
N PRO A 196 -16.89 3.22 6.31
CA PRO A 196 -17.25 4.00 5.11
C PRO A 196 -16.22 3.91 3.98
N ILE A 197 -14.93 3.97 4.29
CA ILE A 197 -13.85 3.87 3.29
C ILE A 197 -13.83 2.48 2.65
N ALA A 198 -13.95 1.41 3.46
CA ALA A 198 -14.00 0.04 2.96
C ALA A 198 -15.20 -0.17 2.03
N ALA A 199 -16.37 0.35 2.40
CA ALA A 199 -17.56 0.30 1.58
C ALA A 199 -17.39 1.07 0.26
N ALA A 200 -16.80 2.27 0.30
CA ALA A 200 -16.56 3.10 -0.88
C ALA A 200 -15.59 2.47 -1.89
N CYS A 201 -14.60 1.71 -1.43
CA CYS A 201 -13.67 0.97 -2.30
C CYS A 201 -14.19 -0.40 -2.69
N GLY A 202 -15.14 -0.98 -1.92
CA GLY A 202 -15.68 -2.30 -2.14
C GLY A 202 -14.88 -3.42 -1.46
N PHE A 203 -14.17 -3.19 -0.36
CA PHE A 203 -13.53 -4.25 0.42
C PHE A 203 -14.56 -5.27 0.93
N HIS A 204 -14.12 -6.52 1.17
CA HIS A 204 -14.96 -7.57 1.78
C HIS A 204 -15.18 -7.35 3.27
N GLY A 205 -14.25 -6.68 3.93
CA GLY A 205 -14.32 -6.36 5.35
C GLY A 205 -13.22 -5.39 5.76
N HIS A 206 -13.33 -4.90 6.99
CA HIS A 206 -12.35 -3.99 7.56
C HIS A 206 -12.12 -4.29 9.05
N HIS A 207 -10.94 -3.92 9.55
CA HIS A 207 -10.55 -4.03 10.95
C HIS A 207 -9.79 -2.77 11.38
N ALA A 208 -10.19 -2.23 12.52
CA ALA A 208 -9.57 -1.06 13.12
C ALA A 208 -9.88 -1.00 14.62
N ASN A 209 -9.29 -0.04 15.33
CA ASN A 209 -9.63 0.22 16.71
C ASN A 209 -11.04 0.79 16.84
N HIS A 210 -11.73 0.46 17.92
CA HIS A 210 -13.05 1.02 18.19
C HIS A 210 -12.94 2.29 19.00
N LEU A 211 -13.32 3.43 18.40
CA LEU A 211 -13.38 4.72 19.09
C LEU A 211 -14.71 4.84 19.84
N ASP A 212 -14.64 4.87 21.17
CA ASP A 212 -15.84 5.01 21.99
C ASP A 212 -16.45 6.41 21.85
N HIS A 213 -17.76 6.46 21.67
CA HIS A 213 -18.54 7.70 21.61
C HIS A 213 -19.96 7.45 22.13
N ASP A 214 -20.62 8.50 22.63
CA ASP A 214 -22.06 8.51 22.87
C ASP A 214 -22.83 9.11 21.69
N GLU A 215 -24.07 9.52 21.89
CA GLU A 215 -24.91 10.10 20.84
C GLU A 215 -24.36 11.43 20.30
N THR A 216 -23.64 12.19 21.11
CA THR A 216 -23.25 13.58 20.85
C THR A 216 -21.73 13.82 20.87
N THR A 217 -20.99 13.04 21.66
CA THR A 217 -19.58 13.28 21.92
C THR A 217 -18.70 12.04 21.81
N ILE A 218 -17.41 12.28 21.54
CA ILE A 218 -16.33 11.30 21.66
C ILE A 218 -15.99 11.18 23.15
N THR A 219 -15.93 9.95 23.69
CA THR A 219 -15.66 9.74 25.14
C THR A 219 -14.19 9.91 25.50
N GLY A 220 -13.28 9.81 24.52
CA GLY A 220 -11.85 9.88 24.74
C GLY A 220 -11.23 8.53 25.11
N THR A 221 -11.88 7.43 24.80
CA THR A 221 -11.40 6.06 25.06
C THR A 221 -11.44 5.20 23.81
N VAL A 222 -10.61 4.15 23.80
CA VAL A 222 -10.53 3.12 22.76
C VAL A 222 -10.81 1.78 23.41
N ARG A 223 -11.66 0.99 22.77
CA ARG A 223 -11.96 -0.37 23.25
C ARG A 223 -10.72 -1.25 23.16
N LYS A 224 -10.46 -2.00 24.24
CA LYS A 224 -9.34 -2.96 24.30
C LYS A 224 -9.77 -4.35 23.87
N PRO A 225 -8.86 -5.19 23.29
CA PRO A 225 -7.46 -4.86 22.99
C PRO A 225 -7.33 -3.93 21.79
N VAL A 226 -6.28 -3.10 21.75
CA VAL A 226 -5.98 -2.24 20.59
C VAL A 226 -5.38 -3.06 19.45
N LEU A 227 -5.69 -2.64 18.24
CA LEU A 227 -5.13 -3.15 17.01
C LEU A 227 -3.82 -2.43 16.74
N ASP A 228 -2.72 -3.09 17.00
CA ASP A 228 -1.36 -2.63 16.81
C ASP A 228 -0.76 -3.13 15.47
N ARG A 229 0.55 -2.90 15.26
CA ARG A 229 1.28 -3.40 14.08
C ARG A 229 1.20 -4.94 13.93
N GLN A 230 1.17 -5.70 15.05
CA GLN A 230 1.10 -7.15 15.00
C GLN A 230 -0.28 -7.63 14.54
N ALA A 231 -1.32 -6.85 14.76
CA ALA A 231 -2.66 -7.20 14.32
C ALA A 231 -2.75 -7.30 12.78
N LYS A 232 -1.99 -6.48 12.02
CA LYS A 232 -1.96 -6.59 10.54
C LYS A 232 -1.44 -7.95 10.08
N VAL A 233 -0.38 -8.45 10.72
CA VAL A 233 0.16 -9.80 10.49
C VAL A 233 -0.86 -10.88 10.89
N THR A 234 -1.51 -10.70 12.02
CA THR A 234 -2.53 -11.63 12.52
C THR A 234 -3.71 -11.74 11.55
N TYR A 235 -4.20 -10.61 11.02
CA TYR A 235 -5.28 -10.64 10.04
C TYR A 235 -4.85 -11.23 8.68
N LEU A 236 -3.64 -10.96 8.21
CA LEU A 236 -3.10 -11.62 7.03
C LEU A 236 -3.13 -13.15 7.19
N THR A 237 -2.57 -13.65 8.29
CA THR A 237 -2.55 -15.09 8.59
C THR A 237 -3.96 -15.66 8.79
N HIS A 238 -4.83 -14.92 9.49
CA HIS A 238 -6.22 -15.33 9.71
C HIS A 238 -6.97 -15.53 8.39
N TYR A 239 -6.85 -14.58 7.44
CA TYR A 239 -7.53 -14.69 6.16
C TYR A 239 -6.92 -15.75 5.25
N CYS A 240 -5.62 -16.00 5.32
CA CYS A 240 -4.99 -17.15 4.68
C CYS A 240 -5.62 -18.46 5.16
N GLN A 241 -5.78 -18.63 6.46
CA GLN A 241 -6.40 -19.81 7.04
C GLN A 241 -7.90 -19.92 6.68
N LEU A 242 -8.64 -18.80 6.79
CA LEU A 242 -10.07 -18.77 6.52
C LEU A 242 -10.40 -19.16 5.07
N HIS A 243 -9.59 -18.73 4.11
CA HIS A 243 -9.80 -18.99 2.70
C HIS A 243 -9.00 -20.16 2.15
N ASN A 244 -8.18 -20.80 3.00
CA ASN A 244 -7.26 -21.87 2.60
C ASN A 244 -6.34 -21.44 1.44
N ILE A 245 -5.70 -20.26 1.60
CA ILE A 245 -4.79 -19.63 0.65
C ILE A 245 -3.41 -19.51 1.30
N ASP A 246 -2.37 -19.81 0.55
CA ASP A 246 -0.99 -19.68 1.04
C ASP A 246 -0.54 -18.21 1.11
N LEU A 247 0.38 -17.88 2.04
CA LEU A 247 0.98 -16.54 2.14
C LEU A 247 1.62 -16.09 0.82
N ALA A 248 2.19 -17.00 0.06
CA ALA A 248 2.76 -16.72 -1.26
C ALA A 248 1.72 -16.17 -2.26
N ASP A 249 0.44 -16.47 -2.06
CA ASP A 249 -0.67 -16.03 -2.90
C ASP A 249 -1.37 -14.75 -2.36
N THR A 250 -0.71 -14.03 -1.46
CA THR A 250 -1.23 -12.78 -0.88
C THR A 250 -0.48 -11.56 -1.37
N ALA A 251 -1.18 -10.45 -1.40
CA ALA A 251 -0.61 -9.10 -1.52
C ALA A 251 -0.90 -8.30 -0.25
N SER A 252 0.05 -7.47 0.14
CA SER A 252 -0.17 -6.44 1.15
C SER A 252 0.42 -5.12 0.68
N ILE A 253 -0.19 -3.99 1.12
CA ILE A 253 0.24 -2.65 0.73
C ILE A 253 0.11 -1.70 1.90
N GLY A 254 1.11 -0.85 2.10
CA GLY A 254 1.18 0.13 3.19
C GLY A 254 2.32 1.12 3.03
N ASP A 255 2.35 2.17 3.84
CA ASP A 255 3.29 3.30 3.75
C ASP A 255 4.28 3.40 4.91
N GLY A 256 3.99 2.76 6.05
CA GLY A 256 4.67 2.99 7.32
C GLY A 256 5.33 1.78 7.97
N ALA A 257 6.14 2.05 8.99
CA ALA A 257 6.83 1.01 9.76
C ALA A 257 5.88 0.02 10.47
N ASN A 258 4.62 0.44 10.71
CA ASN A 258 3.55 -0.41 11.24
C ASN A 258 3.10 -1.50 10.26
N ASP A 259 3.42 -1.33 8.96
CA ASP A 259 3.06 -2.26 7.90
C ASP A 259 4.14 -3.31 7.65
N LEU A 260 5.39 -3.03 8.06
CA LEU A 260 6.55 -3.83 7.70
C LEU A 260 6.31 -5.33 7.90
N GLY A 261 5.78 -5.73 9.06
CA GLY A 261 5.56 -7.15 9.35
C GLY A 261 4.60 -7.84 8.38
N MET A 262 3.52 -7.18 7.94
CA MET A 262 2.62 -7.76 6.93
C MET A 262 3.23 -7.72 5.52
N LEU A 263 4.04 -6.68 5.20
CA LEU A 263 4.72 -6.57 3.91
C LEU A 263 5.79 -7.65 3.74
N GLU A 264 6.54 -7.98 4.81
CA GLU A 264 7.55 -9.04 4.80
C GLU A 264 6.95 -10.45 4.65
N GLN A 265 5.73 -10.68 5.15
CA GLN A 265 5.11 -12.00 5.13
C GLN A 265 4.28 -12.27 3.88
N ALA A 266 3.75 -11.25 3.23
CA ALA A 266 2.94 -11.42 2.04
C ALA A 266 3.79 -11.84 0.83
N GLY A 267 3.21 -12.62 -0.07
CA GLY A 267 3.84 -12.97 -1.34
C GLY A 267 4.24 -11.75 -2.17
N PHE A 268 3.39 -10.69 -2.17
CA PHE A 268 3.69 -9.37 -2.68
C PHE A 268 3.48 -8.33 -1.57
N GLY A 269 4.52 -8.04 -0.79
CA GLY A 269 4.52 -6.90 0.13
C GLY A 269 4.99 -5.65 -0.60
N VAL A 270 4.14 -4.63 -0.70
CA VAL A 270 4.40 -3.43 -1.50
C VAL A 270 4.42 -2.19 -0.63
N ALA A 271 5.53 -1.48 -0.64
CA ALA A 271 5.66 -0.16 -0.04
C ALA A 271 5.05 0.89 -0.99
N PHE A 272 3.98 1.55 -0.56
CA PHE A 272 3.31 2.60 -1.33
C PHE A 272 3.69 3.97 -0.78
N HIS A 273 4.38 4.80 -1.58
CA HIS A 273 4.97 6.06 -1.11
C HIS A 273 5.69 5.90 0.24
N GLY A 274 6.39 4.75 0.36
CA GLY A 274 6.90 4.24 1.63
C GLY A 274 7.80 5.22 2.35
N LYS A 275 7.67 5.29 3.67
CA LYS A 275 8.61 5.98 4.56
C LYS A 275 10.01 5.34 4.44
N PRO A 276 11.09 6.05 4.80
CA PRO A 276 12.47 5.58 4.54
C PRO A 276 12.72 4.14 4.94
N ILE A 277 12.24 3.70 6.10
CA ILE A 277 12.41 2.33 6.58
C ILE A 277 11.84 1.29 5.60
N LEU A 278 10.69 1.55 4.97
CA LEU A 278 10.12 0.63 3.98
C LEU A 278 10.91 0.65 2.67
N ARG A 279 11.43 1.80 2.26
CA ARG A 279 12.24 1.90 1.04
C ARG A 279 13.56 1.12 1.13
N GLU A 280 14.07 0.97 2.35
CA GLU A 280 15.31 0.24 2.64
C GLU A 280 15.08 -1.27 2.83
N THR A 281 13.85 -1.70 3.18
CA THR A 281 13.58 -3.09 3.59
C THR A 281 12.61 -3.84 2.69
N VAL A 282 11.75 -3.13 1.93
CA VAL A 282 10.72 -3.75 1.09
C VAL A 282 11.13 -3.70 -0.38
N ALA A 283 11.19 -4.87 -1.02
CA ALA A 283 11.68 -5.01 -2.39
C ALA A 283 10.72 -4.38 -3.42
N LEU A 284 9.40 -4.53 -3.26
CA LEU A 284 8.41 -3.99 -4.18
C LEU A 284 7.97 -2.60 -3.70
N GLN A 285 8.13 -1.59 -4.57
CA GLN A 285 7.88 -0.19 -4.21
C GLN A 285 7.11 0.53 -5.31
N LEU A 286 6.15 1.35 -4.91
CA LEU A 286 5.38 2.24 -5.77
C LEU A 286 5.54 3.67 -5.23
N ASN A 287 6.45 4.44 -5.81
CA ASN A 287 6.78 5.80 -5.40
C ASN A 287 6.26 6.86 -6.40
N HIS A 288 5.99 6.44 -7.64
CA HIS A 288 5.58 7.31 -8.75
C HIS A 288 4.26 6.92 -9.39
N THR A 289 3.81 5.68 -9.14
CA THR A 289 2.55 5.14 -9.64
C THR A 289 1.50 5.23 -8.54
N ASN A 290 0.23 5.43 -8.91
CA ASN A 290 -0.87 5.31 -7.98
C ASN A 290 -1.13 3.83 -7.62
N LEU A 291 -2.19 3.54 -6.85
CA LEU A 291 -2.46 2.19 -6.35
C LEU A 291 -2.71 1.14 -7.46
N THR A 292 -2.98 1.56 -8.71
CA THR A 292 -3.07 0.62 -9.84
C THR A 292 -1.72 -0.04 -10.16
N GLY A 293 -0.61 0.51 -9.67
CA GLY A 293 0.71 -0.10 -9.78
C GLY A 293 0.74 -1.53 -9.26
N LEU A 294 0.02 -1.83 -8.16
CA LEU A 294 -0.08 -3.19 -7.64
C LEU A 294 -0.78 -4.16 -8.63
N LEU A 295 -1.69 -3.67 -9.46
CA LEU A 295 -2.28 -4.49 -10.53
C LEU A 295 -1.25 -4.80 -11.62
N TYR A 296 -0.45 -3.82 -12.02
CA TYR A 296 0.61 -4.04 -13.00
C TYR A 296 1.67 -5.04 -12.50
N LEU A 297 2.03 -4.99 -11.21
CA LEU A 297 2.90 -6.01 -10.61
C LEU A 297 2.31 -7.42 -10.72
N GLN A 298 1.00 -7.54 -10.66
CA GLN A 298 0.26 -8.79 -10.81
C GLN A 298 0.01 -9.18 -12.29
N GLY A 299 0.48 -8.39 -13.26
CA GLY A 299 0.35 -8.65 -14.68
C GLY A 299 -1.04 -8.38 -15.25
N TYR A 300 -1.86 -7.58 -14.57
CA TYR A 300 -3.12 -7.09 -15.16
C TYR A 300 -2.82 -6.04 -16.22
N THR A 301 -3.55 -6.12 -17.32
CA THR A 301 -3.55 -5.10 -18.37
C THR A 301 -4.65 -4.08 -18.13
N LEU A 302 -4.54 -2.91 -18.73
CA LEU A 302 -5.50 -1.80 -18.51
C LEU A 302 -6.95 -2.19 -18.86
N ASP A 303 -7.15 -3.05 -19.86
CA ASP A 303 -8.47 -3.53 -20.28
C ASP A 303 -9.11 -4.52 -19.30
N GLU A 304 -8.34 -5.09 -18.38
CA GLU A 304 -8.84 -5.92 -17.29
C GLU A 304 -9.28 -5.12 -16.06
N PHE A 305 -9.02 -3.80 -16.05
CA PHE A 305 -9.36 -2.97 -14.90
C PHE A 305 -10.86 -2.77 -14.78
N VAL A 306 -11.37 -2.96 -13.58
CA VAL A 306 -12.77 -2.70 -13.25
C VAL A 306 -12.87 -1.30 -12.63
N CYS A 307 -13.53 -0.40 -13.35
CA CYS A 307 -13.94 0.90 -12.83
C CYS A 307 -15.42 0.78 -12.47
N GLY A 308 -15.73 0.57 -11.20
CA GLY A 308 -17.11 0.66 -10.74
C GLY A 308 -17.59 2.12 -10.78
N ASP A 309 -18.85 2.30 -11.06
CA ASP A 309 -19.57 3.59 -11.05
C ASP A 309 -19.52 4.25 -9.67
#